data_43a38faedaedcfa0019f52c0f80e260d
#
_entry.id   43a38faedaedcfa0019f52c0f80e260d
#
_cell.length_a   1.000
_cell.length_b   1.000
_cell.length_c   1.000
_cell.angle_alpha   90.00
_cell.angle_beta   90.00
_cell.angle_gamma   90.00
#
_symmetry.space_group_name_H-M   'P 1'
#
loop_
_entity.id
_entity.type
_entity.pdbx_description
1 polymer ?
#
loop_
_entity_poly.entity_id
_entity_poly.type
_entity_poly.pdbx_seq_one_letter_code
_entity_poly.pdbx_strand_id
1 'polypeptide(L)'
;AVPVRKAFFARDLAAKVIDLSQPVLTAAGATAGFVEKTEDVLLYADESQISQILINLVKNAAQAGARHIEISAEIDKRDNVIINVSNDGPPISAASQEEIFIPFFTTKPEGSGIGLSLSRQIMRMHGGTLRLTRSDSEATVFTLIFK
;
A
#
# COMPACT_ATOMS: atom_id res chain seq x y z
N ALA A 1 -4.44 -15.28 10.17
CA ALA A 1 -4.68 -14.99 11.59
C ALA A 1 -5.76 -13.94 11.75
N VAL A 2 -6.53 -14.03 12.82
CA VAL A 2 -7.57 -13.04 13.14
C VAL A 2 -6.93 -11.72 13.53
N PRO A 3 -7.38 -10.58 12.97
CA PRO A 3 -6.82 -9.28 13.33
C PRO A 3 -7.01 -8.95 14.82
N VAL A 4 -5.93 -8.47 15.43
CA VAL A 4 -5.96 -7.92 16.79
C VAL A 4 -5.98 -6.41 16.66
N ARG A 5 -7.17 -5.82 16.75
CA ARG A 5 -7.40 -4.40 16.42
C ARG A 5 -7.08 -3.47 17.58
N LYS A 6 -6.45 -2.35 17.25
CA LYS A 6 -6.18 -1.25 18.16
C LYS A 6 -6.40 0.05 17.42
N ALA A 7 -6.63 1.12 18.16
CA ALA A 7 -6.68 2.46 17.59
C ALA A 7 -5.26 3.03 17.50
N PHE A 8 -4.92 3.60 16.35
CA PHE A 8 -3.62 4.28 16.14
C PHE A 8 -3.75 5.30 15.01
N PHE A 9 -2.86 6.28 15.01
CA PHE A 9 -2.86 7.29 13.96
C PHE A 9 -2.21 6.78 12.68
N ALA A 10 -2.79 7.12 11.54
CA ALA A 10 -2.23 6.76 10.23
C ALA A 10 -0.82 7.33 10.06
N ARG A 11 -0.55 8.55 10.55
CA ARG A 11 0.78 9.17 10.46
C ARG A 11 1.85 8.37 11.18
N ASP A 12 1.52 7.77 12.32
CA ASP A 12 2.48 6.96 13.07
C ASP A 12 2.79 5.66 12.35
N LEU A 13 1.77 5.04 11.78
CA LEU A 13 1.94 3.85 10.95
C LEU A 13 2.80 4.14 9.72
N ALA A 14 2.51 5.24 9.02
CA ALA A 14 3.25 5.62 7.82
C ALA A 14 4.73 5.89 8.14
N ALA A 15 5.02 6.59 9.23
CA ALA A 15 6.39 6.85 9.66
C ALA A 15 7.15 5.55 9.90
N LYS A 16 6.52 4.60 10.58
CA LYS A 16 7.10 3.28 10.85
C LYS A 16 7.37 2.51 9.55
N VAL A 17 6.41 2.50 8.64
CA VAL A 17 6.52 1.81 7.35
C VAL A 17 7.67 2.39 6.53
N ILE A 18 7.75 3.72 6.45
CA ILE A 18 8.82 4.40 5.70
C ILE A 18 10.17 4.08 6.31
N ASP A 19 10.28 4.11 7.63
CA ASP A 19 11.53 3.81 8.33
C ASP A 19 11.97 2.36 8.07
N LEU A 20 11.05 1.40 8.20
CA LEU A 20 11.35 -0.01 7.95
C LEU A 20 11.66 -0.31 6.48
N SER A 21 11.20 0.54 5.57
CA SER A 21 11.42 0.39 4.13
C SER A 21 12.72 1.03 3.64
N GLN A 22 13.45 1.74 4.49
CA GLN A 22 14.66 2.46 4.07
C GLN A 22 15.70 1.58 3.36
N PRO A 23 15.99 0.36 3.79
CA PRO A 23 16.96 -0.46 3.06
C PRO A 23 16.56 -0.69 1.59
N VAL A 24 15.30 -1.03 1.33
CA VAL A 24 14.86 -1.28 -0.04
C VAL A 24 14.75 0.02 -0.83
N LEU A 25 14.35 1.11 -0.20
CA LEU A 25 14.27 2.41 -0.84
C LEU A 25 15.67 2.90 -1.25
N THR A 26 16.62 2.85 -0.34
CA THR A 26 18.00 3.26 -0.61
C THR A 26 18.61 2.43 -1.73
N ALA A 27 18.44 1.12 -1.70
CA ALA A 27 18.97 0.23 -2.73
C ALA A 27 18.40 0.53 -4.12
N ALA A 28 17.15 0.97 -4.18
CA ALA A 28 16.46 1.31 -5.42
C ALA A 28 16.65 2.77 -5.87
N GLY A 29 17.27 3.61 -5.05
CA GLY A 29 17.37 5.04 -5.33
C GLY A 29 16.03 5.77 -5.24
N ALA A 30 15.14 5.29 -4.38
CA ALA A 30 13.79 5.82 -4.21
C ALA A 30 13.62 6.54 -2.88
N THR A 31 12.64 7.42 -2.80
CA THR A 31 12.23 8.09 -1.56
C THR A 31 10.74 7.87 -1.33
N ALA A 32 10.34 7.87 -0.07
CA ALA A 32 8.95 7.75 0.32
C ALA A 32 8.59 8.83 1.33
N GLY A 33 7.37 9.34 1.22
CA GLY A 33 6.86 10.35 2.14
C GLY A 33 5.42 10.08 2.51
N PHE A 34 4.92 10.83 3.49
CA PHE A 34 3.54 10.76 3.95
C PHE A 34 2.86 12.11 3.85
N VAL A 35 1.63 12.10 3.36
CA VAL A 35 0.76 13.30 3.29
C VAL A 35 -0.54 13.00 4.03
N GLU A 36 -0.84 13.82 5.02
CA GLU A 36 -2.08 13.74 5.78
C GLU A 36 -3.11 14.68 5.14
N LYS A 37 -4.02 14.12 4.35
CA LYS A 37 -5.03 14.92 3.62
C LYS A 37 -6.21 15.31 4.51
N THR A 38 -6.50 14.49 5.51
CA THR A 38 -7.43 14.82 6.59
C THR A 38 -6.61 14.79 7.88
N GLU A 39 -6.81 15.78 8.75
CA GLU A 39 -6.08 15.88 10.00
C GLU A 39 -6.46 14.75 10.96
N ASP A 40 -5.45 14.17 11.61
CA ASP A 40 -5.61 13.18 12.67
C ASP A 40 -6.43 11.93 12.25
N VAL A 41 -6.09 11.34 11.10
CA VAL A 41 -6.74 10.11 10.66
C VAL A 41 -6.42 8.98 11.63
N LEU A 42 -7.46 8.44 12.25
CA LEU A 42 -7.36 7.35 13.22
C LEU A 42 -7.84 6.06 12.58
N LEU A 43 -7.04 5.01 12.72
CA LEU A 43 -7.37 3.66 12.26
C LEU A 43 -7.73 2.78 13.46
N TYR A 44 -8.66 1.87 13.25
CA TYR A 44 -8.92 0.78 14.18
C TYR A 44 -8.68 -0.53 13.43
N ALA A 45 -7.51 -1.10 13.61
CA ALA A 45 -7.03 -2.21 12.80
C ALA A 45 -5.91 -2.96 13.51
N ASP A 46 -5.45 -4.05 12.89
CA ASP A 46 -4.24 -4.73 13.34
C ASP A 46 -3.04 -4.02 12.74
N GLU A 47 -2.33 -3.24 13.53
CA GLU A 47 -1.22 -2.42 13.07
C GLU A 47 -0.16 -3.24 12.34
N SER A 48 0.20 -4.39 12.88
CA SER A 48 1.22 -5.26 12.28
C SER A 48 0.80 -5.75 10.89
N GLN A 49 -0.45 -6.15 10.73
CA GLN A 49 -0.96 -6.63 9.44
C GLN A 49 -1.07 -5.50 8.42
N ILE A 50 -1.53 -4.32 8.83
CA ILE A 50 -1.61 -3.17 7.91
C ILE A 50 -0.21 -2.67 7.54
N SER A 51 0.74 -2.65 8.49
CA SER A 51 2.14 -2.36 8.18
C SER A 51 2.68 -3.28 7.10
N GLN A 52 2.37 -4.56 7.19
CA GLN A 52 2.81 -5.56 6.20
C GLN A 52 2.30 -5.24 4.80
N ILE A 53 1.03 -4.82 4.69
CA ILE A 53 0.45 -4.40 3.41
C ILE A 53 1.22 -3.20 2.85
N LEU A 54 1.41 -2.16 3.65
CA LEU A 54 2.06 -0.93 3.19
C LEU A 54 3.52 -1.16 2.84
N ILE A 55 4.25 -1.94 3.63
CA ILE A 55 5.63 -2.29 3.32
C ILE A 55 5.71 -3.03 1.98
N ASN A 56 4.80 -3.97 1.75
CA ASN A 56 4.75 -4.70 0.49
C ASN A 56 4.49 -3.78 -0.71
N LEU A 57 3.57 -2.82 -0.57
CA LEU A 57 3.27 -1.86 -1.64
C LEU A 57 4.45 -0.93 -1.91
N VAL A 58 5.11 -0.43 -0.88
CA VAL A 58 6.30 0.41 -1.02
C VAL A 58 7.44 -0.36 -1.68
N LYS A 59 7.67 -1.58 -1.23
CA LYS A 59 8.70 -2.46 -1.81
C LYS A 59 8.43 -2.74 -3.28
N ASN A 60 7.19 -3.08 -3.62
CA ASN A 60 6.81 -3.35 -5.01
C ASN A 60 7.04 -2.12 -5.90
N ALA A 61 6.69 -0.93 -5.43
CA ALA A 61 6.90 0.31 -6.15
C ALA A 61 8.39 0.57 -6.39
N ALA A 62 9.21 0.44 -5.35
CA ALA A 62 10.66 0.64 -5.44
C ALA A 62 11.29 -0.35 -6.42
N GLN A 63 10.92 -1.61 -6.35
CA GLN A 63 11.46 -2.66 -7.24
C GLN A 63 10.99 -2.50 -8.68
N ALA A 64 9.85 -1.86 -8.91
CA ALA A 64 9.35 -1.58 -10.25
C ALA A 64 10.02 -0.36 -10.90
N GLY A 65 10.87 0.35 -10.18
CA GLY A 65 11.60 1.49 -10.71
C GLY A 65 11.04 2.85 -10.32
N ALA A 66 10.10 2.92 -9.39
CA ALA A 66 9.61 4.20 -8.88
C ALA A 66 10.72 4.94 -8.15
N ARG A 67 10.75 6.27 -8.32
CA ARG A 67 11.68 7.14 -7.59
C ARG A 67 11.03 7.84 -6.42
N HIS A 68 9.74 8.14 -6.54
CA HIS A 68 8.97 8.84 -5.51
C HIS A 68 7.75 8.02 -5.17
N ILE A 69 7.59 7.73 -3.89
CA ILE A 69 6.47 6.96 -3.36
C ILE A 69 5.79 7.81 -2.29
N GLU A 70 4.48 7.92 -2.36
CA GLU A 70 3.71 8.70 -1.40
C GLU A 70 2.65 7.84 -0.75
N ILE A 71 2.64 7.84 0.58
CA ILE A 71 1.54 7.28 1.37
C ILE A 71 0.69 8.46 1.79
N SER A 72 -0.61 8.39 1.59
CA SER A 72 -1.53 9.44 2.05
C SER A 72 -2.69 8.82 2.82
N ALA A 73 -3.28 9.62 3.71
CA ALA A 73 -4.42 9.20 4.51
C ALA A 73 -5.47 10.31 4.52
N GLU A 74 -6.72 9.91 4.39
CA GLU A 74 -7.85 10.83 4.44
C GLU A 74 -9.10 10.11 4.90
N ILE A 75 -10.10 10.89 5.31
CA ILE A 75 -11.43 10.38 5.61
C ILE A 75 -12.36 10.91 4.51
N ASP A 76 -13.09 9.99 3.88
CA ASP A 76 -14.01 10.36 2.81
C ASP A 76 -15.36 10.84 3.37
N LYS A 77 -16.30 11.18 2.46
CA LYS A 77 -17.61 11.71 2.85
C LYS A 77 -18.49 10.71 3.60
N ARG A 78 -18.14 9.42 3.57
CA ARG A 78 -18.87 8.34 4.25
C ARG A 78 -18.18 7.89 5.53
N ASP A 79 -17.21 8.68 6.01
CA ASP A 79 -16.39 8.38 7.17
C ASP A 79 -15.53 7.11 7.01
N ASN A 80 -15.27 6.70 5.79
CA ASN A 80 -14.28 5.65 5.54
C ASN A 80 -12.88 6.22 5.61
N VAL A 81 -11.95 5.45 6.16
CA VAL A 81 -10.53 5.80 6.11
C VAL A 81 -9.96 5.29 4.78
N ILE A 82 -9.33 6.19 4.04
CA ILE A 82 -8.70 5.91 2.76
C ILE A 82 -7.19 6.07 2.92
N ILE A 83 -6.44 5.02 2.63
CA ILE A 83 -4.99 5.10 2.54
C ILE A 83 -4.59 4.80 1.11
N ASN A 84 -3.87 5.72 0.48
CA ASN A 84 -3.34 5.55 -0.86
C ASN A 84 -1.84 5.38 -0.80
N VAL A 85 -1.32 4.47 -1.62
CA VAL A 85 0.12 4.35 -1.88
C VAL A 85 0.31 4.62 -3.37
N SER A 86 0.90 5.76 -3.67
CA SER A 86 1.12 6.27 -5.02
C SER A 86 2.59 6.22 -5.37
N ASN A 87 2.91 5.90 -6.62
CA ASN A 87 4.28 5.94 -7.09
C ASN A 87 4.36 6.43 -8.53
N ASP A 88 5.55 6.92 -8.92
CA ASP A 88 5.84 7.46 -10.25
C ASP A 88 6.58 6.46 -11.15
N GLY A 89 6.53 5.19 -10.83
CA GLY A 89 7.14 4.15 -11.64
C GLY A 89 6.36 3.86 -12.92
N PRO A 90 6.85 2.90 -13.72
CA PRO A 90 6.15 2.53 -14.95
C PRO A 90 4.74 2.03 -14.66
N PRO A 91 3.78 2.31 -15.57
CA PRO A 91 2.42 1.83 -15.38
C PRO A 91 2.34 0.31 -15.49
N ILE A 92 1.37 -0.27 -14.80
CA ILE A 92 1.04 -1.69 -14.90
C ILE A 92 0.20 -1.88 -16.17
N SER A 93 0.59 -2.82 -17.03
CA SER A 93 -0.16 -3.07 -18.26
C SER A 93 -1.60 -3.50 -17.97
N ALA A 94 -2.51 -3.20 -18.89
CA ALA A 94 -3.93 -3.57 -18.74
C ALA A 94 -4.11 -5.07 -18.50
N ALA A 95 -3.35 -5.90 -19.19
CA ALA A 95 -3.38 -7.35 -18.99
C ALA A 95 -2.94 -7.75 -17.58
N SER A 96 -1.85 -7.15 -17.09
CA SER A 96 -1.35 -7.42 -15.74
C SER A 96 -2.29 -6.92 -14.66
N GLN A 97 -2.99 -5.80 -14.87
CA GLN A 97 -3.90 -5.24 -13.88
C GLN A 97 -5.00 -6.21 -13.44
N GLU A 98 -5.43 -7.09 -14.33
CA GLU A 98 -6.45 -8.10 -14.00
C GLU A 98 -5.87 -9.26 -13.18
N GLU A 99 -4.56 -9.44 -13.19
CA GLU A 99 -3.90 -10.63 -12.64
C GLU A 99 -3.04 -10.38 -11.41
N ILE A 100 -2.72 -9.12 -11.09
CA ILE A 100 -1.76 -8.81 -10.02
C ILE A 100 -2.20 -9.29 -8.63
N PHE A 101 -3.49 -9.53 -8.43
CA PHE A 101 -4.02 -10.04 -7.15
C PHE A 101 -4.17 -11.56 -7.14
N ILE A 102 -3.86 -12.24 -8.25
CA ILE A 102 -3.90 -13.70 -8.32
C ILE A 102 -2.67 -14.25 -7.59
N PRO A 103 -2.83 -15.23 -6.68
CA PRO A 103 -1.69 -15.82 -5.99
C PRO A 103 -0.67 -16.37 -6.99
N PHE A 104 0.62 -16.16 -6.71
CA PHE A 104 1.76 -16.60 -7.50
C PHE A 104 1.94 -15.90 -8.84
N PHE A 105 1.09 -14.94 -9.20
CA PHE A 105 1.35 -14.08 -10.35
C PHE A 105 2.46 -13.09 -10.02
N THR A 106 3.49 -13.02 -10.86
CA THR A 106 4.57 -12.03 -10.72
C THR A 106 5.25 -11.79 -12.05
N THR A 107 5.65 -10.52 -12.26
CA THR A 107 6.50 -10.11 -13.38
C THR A 107 7.95 -9.93 -12.94
N LYS A 108 8.25 -10.18 -11.66
CA LYS A 108 9.60 -10.01 -11.09
C LYS A 108 10.28 -11.35 -10.91
N PRO A 109 11.56 -11.47 -11.30
CA PRO A 109 12.30 -12.73 -11.14
C PRO A 109 12.38 -13.22 -9.69
N GLU A 110 12.50 -12.32 -8.70
CA GLU A 110 12.57 -12.69 -7.30
C GLU A 110 11.22 -12.65 -6.58
N GLY A 111 10.14 -12.31 -7.27
CA GLY A 111 8.83 -12.19 -6.64
C GLY A 111 8.16 -13.55 -6.48
N SER A 112 7.55 -13.80 -5.31
CA SER A 112 6.75 -15.00 -5.08
C SER A 112 5.35 -14.91 -5.68
N GLY A 113 4.86 -13.68 -5.93
CA GLY A 113 3.53 -13.45 -6.47
C GLY A 113 2.41 -13.58 -5.46
N ILE A 114 2.70 -13.65 -4.16
CA ILE A 114 1.67 -13.80 -3.12
C ILE A 114 1.40 -12.52 -2.31
N GLY A 115 2.27 -11.50 -2.45
CA GLY A 115 2.18 -10.29 -1.62
C GLY A 115 0.86 -9.55 -1.76
N LEU A 116 0.41 -9.28 -2.99
CA LEU A 116 -0.84 -8.54 -3.22
C LEU A 116 -2.08 -9.37 -2.89
N SER A 117 -2.08 -10.67 -3.17
CA SER A 117 -3.21 -11.53 -2.82
C SER A 117 -3.36 -11.64 -1.31
N LEU A 118 -2.25 -11.78 -0.59
CA LEU A 118 -2.25 -11.82 0.88
C LEU A 118 -2.72 -10.49 1.46
N SER A 119 -2.23 -9.37 0.91
CA SER A 119 -2.63 -8.02 1.33
C SER A 119 -4.13 -7.81 1.16
N ARG A 120 -4.68 -8.25 0.03
CA ARG A 120 -6.13 -8.16 -0.21
C ARG A 120 -6.92 -8.99 0.80
N GLN A 121 -6.43 -10.18 1.13
CA GLN A 121 -7.07 -11.04 2.13
C GLN A 121 -7.06 -10.38 3.51
N ILE A 122 -5.95 -9.77 3.91
CA ILE A 122 -5.86 -9.04 5.17
C ILE A 122 -6.90 -7.92 5.21
N MET A 123 -7.04 -7.15 4.12
CA MET A 123 -8.05 -6.09 4.06
C MET A 123 -9.46 -6.64 4.18
N ARG A 124 -9.75 -7.77 3.54
CA ARG A 124 -11.06 -8.43 3.66
C ARG A 124 -11.36 -8.83 5.10
N MET A 125 -10.37 -9.33 5.82
CA MET A 125 -10.52 -9.70 7.22
C MET A 125 -10.78 -8.49 8.12
N HIS A 126 -10.42 -7.29 7.65
CA HIS A 126 -10.72 -6.02 8.30
C HIS A 126 -12.04 -5.40 7.83
N GLY A 127 -12.79 -6.08 6.96
CA GLY A 127 -14.02 -5.55 6.38
C GLY A 127 -13.78 -4.45 5.36
N GLY A 128 -12.56 -4.32 4.86
CA GLY A 128 -12.17 -3.30 3.89
C GLY A 128 -11.81 -3.88 2.53
N THR A 129 -11.22 -3.03 1.70
CA THR A 129 -10.81 -3.41 0.35
C THR A 129 -9.42 -2.89 0.02
N LEU A 130 -8.75 -3.58 -0.91
CA LEU A 130 -7.51 -3.14 -1.54
C LEU A 130 -7.72 -3.19 -3.05
N ARG A 131 -7.49 -2.07 -3.72
CA ARG A 131 -7.68 -1.96 -5.17
C ARG A 131 -6.55 -1.19 -5.82
N LEU A 132 -6.30 -1.49 -7.10
CA LEU A 132 -5.52 -0.63 -7.97
C LEU A 132 -6.49 0.40 -8.57
N THR A 133 -6.37 1.67 -8.18
CA THR A 133 -7.32 2.71 -8.56
C THR A 133 -6.82 3.60 -9.70
N ARG A 134 -5.52 3.55 -9.99
CA ARG A 134 -4.92 4.30 -11.09
C ARG A 134 -3.62 3.64 -11.51
N SER A 135 -3.37 3.56 -12.80
CA SER A 135 -2.04 3.25 -13.32
C SER A 135 -1.91 3.81 -14.73
N ASP A 136 -1.11 4.85 -14.85
CA ASP A 136 -0.87 5.56 -16.11
C ASP A 136 0.58 6.09 -16.12
N SER A 137 0.89 6.95 -17.10
CA SER A 137 2.24 7.50 -17.24
C SER A 137 2.66 8.43 -16.09
N GLU A 138 1.70 8.92 -15.31
CA GLU A 138 1.98 9.86 -14.22
C GLU A 138 2.02 9.18 -12.86
N ALA A 139 1.12 8.23 -12.61
CA ALA A 139 1.05 7.59 -11.30
C ALA A 139 0.42 6.20 -11.34
N THR A 140 0.86 5.36 -10.42
CA THR A 140 0.21 4.10 -10.07
C THR A 140 -0.22 4.21 -8.62
N VAL A 141 -1.50 3.97 -8.36
CA VAL A 141 -2.10 4.16 -7.02
C VAL A 141 -2.82 2.91 -6.57
N PHE A 142 -2.40 2.39 -5.42
CA PHE A 142 -3.14 1.35 -4.69
C PHE A 142 -3.90 2.02 -3.55
N THR A 143 -5.16 1.63 -3.37
CA THR A 143 -6.05 2.24 -2.39
C THR A 143 -6.56 1.20 -1.40
N LEU A 144 -6.34 1.46 -0.11
CA LEU A 144 -6.90 0.72 1.00
C LEU A 144 -8.09 1.52 1.53
N ILE A 145 -9.25 0.86 1.64
CA ILE A 145 -10.46 1.47 2.19
C ILE A 145 -10.86 0.69 3.43
N PHE A 146 -10.95 1.41 4.55
CA PHE A 146 -11.44 0.88 5.84
C PHE A 146 -12.81 1.47 6.09
N LYS A 147 -13.81 0.63 6.11
CA LYS A 147 -15.20 1.04 6.29
C LYS A 147 -15.61 1.18 7.76
#